data_796592be4c6406b9233df4c3652adf9a
#
_entry.id   796592be4c6406b9233df4c3652adf9a
#
_cell.length_a   1.000
_cell.length_b   1.000
_cell.length_c   1.000
_cell.angle_alpha   90.00
_cell.angle_beta   90.00
_cell.angle_gamma   90.00
#
_symmetry.space_group_name_H-M   'P 1'
#
loop_
_entity.id
_entity.type
_entity.pdbx_description
1 polymer ?
#
loop_
_entity_poly.entity_id
_entity_poly.type
_entity_poly.pdbx_seq_one_letter_code
_entity_poly.pdbx_strand_id
1 'polypeptide(L)'
;MKPPASLLDRAILIAVGAHSGQLYPSPEPEPYVLHPLRVMAAVEGESARVAAVLHDVVEDSEITLEQLEREGIPPDVLRTLDCLTRLEGEEYSAYIRRVATDATAIRVKIADLHDNLRNNKAGERAPEVDDRIRRYQAALLFLTERATG
;
A
#
# COMPACT_ATOMS: atom_id res chain seq x y z
N MET A 1 -28.75 6.38 -18.37
CA MET A 1 -27.56 5.53 -18.64
C MET A 1 -26.49 5.78 -17.56
N LYS A 2 -25.97 4.73 -17.00
CA LYS A 2 -24.89 4.83 -16.00
C LYS A 2 -23.58 5.22 -16.70
N PRO A 3 -22.80 6.21 -16.19
CA PRO A 3 -21.53 6.53 -16.78
C PRO A 3 -20.54 5.34 -16.68
N PRO A 4 -19.53 5.28 -17.55
CA PRO A 4 -18.52 4.22 -17.45
C PRO A 4 -17.76 4.33 -16.12
N ALA A 5 -17.28 3.20 -15.62
CA ALA A 5 -16.48 3.15 -14.40
C ALA A 5 -15.21 4.00 -14.55
N SER A 6 -14.92 4.83 -13.55
CA SER A 6 -13.68 5.59 -13.51
C SER A 6 -12.49 4.69 -13.29
N LEU A 7 -11.26 5.21 -13.48
CA LEU A 7 -10.05 4.48 -13.17
C LEU A 7 -10.04 4.03 -11.69
N LEU A 8 -10.46 4.90 -10.79
CA LEU A 8 -10.51 4.58 -9.36
C LEU A 8 -11.55 3.49 -9.06
N ASP A 9 -12.74 3.54 -9.70
CA ASP A 9 -13.75 2.47 -9.57
C ASP A 9 -13.16 1.12 -9.94
N ARG A 10 -12.47 1.05 -11.07
CA ARG A 10 -11.83 -0.20 -11.54
C ARG A 10 -10.75 -0.68 -10.60
N ALA A 11 -9.93 0.24 -10.09
CA ALA A 11 -8.88 -0.09 -9.13
C ALA A 11 -9.44 -0.66 -7.83
N ILE A 12 -10.53 -0.06 -7.30
CA ILE A 12 -11.22 -0.56 -6.11
C ILE A 12 -11.76 -1.98 -6.35
N LEU A 13 -12.38 -2.22 -7.50
CA LEU A 13 -12.90 -3.55 -7.83
C LEU A 13 -11.79 -4.59 -7.93
N ILE A 14 -10.66 -4.23 -8.51
CA ILE A 14 -9.47 -5.12 -8.58
C ILE A 14 -8.99 -5.46 -7.16
N ALA A 15 -8.87 -4.46 -6.29
CA ALA A 15 -8.42 -4.66 -4.91
C ALA A 15 -9.38 -5.54 -4.12
N VAL A 16 -10.68 -5.33 -4.24
CA VAL A 16 -11.71 -6.13 -3.58
C VAL A 16 -11.59 -7.61 -4.02
N GLY A 17 -11.45 -7.84 -5.32
CA GLY A 17 -11.30 -9.20 -5.86
C GLY A 17 -9.98 -9.85 -5.41
N ALA A 18 -8.88 -9.12 -5.48
CA ALA A 18 -7.55 -9.62 -5.13
C ALA A 18 -7.44 -10.01 -3.65
N HIS A 19 -8.05 -9.23 -2.76
CA HIS A 19 -7.98 -9.45 -1.31
C HIS A 19 -9.16 -10.24 -0.75
N SER A 20 -10.04 -10.75 -1.61
CA SER A 20 -11.21 -11.52 -1.18
C SER A 20 -10.78 -12.74 -0.34
N GLY A 21 -11.36 -12.88 0.84
CA GLY A 21 -11.06 -13.96 1.78
C GLY A 21 -9.81 -13.75 2.63
N GLN A 22 -9.03 -12.70 2.38
CA GLN A 22 -7.87 -12.37 3.22
C GLN A 22 -8.30 -11.56 4.45
N LEU A 23 -7.61 -11.79 5.58
CA LEU A 23 -7.86 -11.05 6.81
C LEU A 23 -6.65 -10.17 7.15
N TYR A 24 -6.93 -8.94 7.57
CA TYR A 24 -5.93 -8.02 8.08
C TYR A 24 -5.56 -8.43 9.52
N PRO A 25 -4.27 -8.66 9.81
CA PRO A 25 -3.85 -9.09 11.14
C PRO A 25 -3.90 -7.95 12.15
N SER A 26 -4.97 -7.92 12.92
CA SER A 26 -5.19 -6.97 14.01
C SER A 26 -5.81 -7.74 15.19
N PRO A 27 -5.88 -7.12 16.39
CA PRO A 27 -6.54 -7.77 17.54
C PRO A 27 -7.98 -8.20 17.24
N GLU A 28 -8.68 -7.44 16.40
CA GLU A 28 -10.00 -7.80 15.86
C GLU A 28 -9.84 -7.98 14.34
N PRO A 29 -9.62 -9.21 13.85
CA PRO A 29 -9.41 -9.44 12.43
C PRO A 29 -10.57 -8.91 11.58
N GLU A 30 -10.24 -8.27 10.47
CA GLU A 30 -11.20 -7.68 9.54
C GLU A 30 -10.83 -8.04 8.09
N PRO A 31 -11.76 -7.89 7.13
CA PRO A 31 -11.40 -8.10 5.72
C PRO A 31 -10.19 -7.26 5.33
N TYR A 32 -9.20 -7.90 4.71
CA TYR A 32 -7.93 -7.23 4.39
C TYR A 32 -8.12 -5.97 3.55
N VAL A 33 -9.10 -5.96 2.65
CA VAL A 33 -9.33 -4.83 1.75
C VAL A 33 -9.60 -3.50 2.47
N LEU A 34 -10.04 -3.55 3.74
CA LEU A 34 -10.26 -2.33 4.52
C LEU A 34 -8.96 -1.54 4.71
N HIS A 35 -7.81 -2.22 4.82
CA HIS A 35 -6.52 -1.56 4.95
C HIS A 35 -6.18 -0.72 3.71
N PRO A 36 -6.10 -1.26 2.47
CA PRO A 36 -5.85 -0.41 1.31
C PRO A 36 -6.93 0.65 1.06
N LEU A 37 -8.17 0.41 1.46
CA LEU A 37 -9.22 1.43 1.38
C LEU A 37 -8.95 2.60 2.34
N ARG A 38 -8.48 2.32 3.56
CA ARG A 38 -8.08 3.38 4.50
C ARG A 38 -6.87 4.16 3.99
N VAL A 39 -5.89 3.47 3.41
CA VAL A 39 -4.72 4.13 2.81
C VAL A 39 -5.14 5.03 1.66
N MET A 40 -6.04 4.55 0.81
CA MET A 40 -6.61 5.34 -0.28
C MET A 40 -7.30 6.62 0.23
N ALA A 41 -8.09 6.49 1.30
CA ALA A 41 -8.80 7.63 1.88
C ALA A 41 -7.86 8.67 2.52
N ALA A 42 -6.63 8.29 2.85
CA ALA A 42 -5.66 9.14 3.52
C ALA A 42 -4.76 9.93 2.55
N VAL A 43 -4.85 9.69 1.24
CA VAL A 43 -4.06 10.38 0.22
C VAL A 43 -4.94 11.19 -0.71
N GLU A 44 -4.35 12.20 -1.38
CA GLU A 44 -5.07 13.06 -2.30
C GLU A 44 -4.58 12.87 -3.74
N GLY A 45 -5.49 13.07 -4.69
CA GLY A 45 -5.23 12.95 -6.11
C GLY A 45 -5.53 11.56 -6.65
N GLU A 46 -5.97 11.48 -7.91
CA GLU A 46 -6.39 10.23 -8.52
C GLU A 46 -5.28 9.20 -8.58
N SER A 47 -4.10 9.59 -9.11
CA SER A 47 -2.96 8.65 -9.23
C SER A 47 -2.54 8.08 -7.87
N ALA A 48 -2.49 8.92 -6.83
CA ALA A 48 -2.13 8.47 -5.49
C ALA A 48 -3.19 7.53 -4.90
N ARG A 49 -4.47 7.83 -5.10
CA ARG A 49 -5.56 6.98 -4.62
C ARG A 49 -5.59 5.63 -5.33
N VAL A 50 -5.39 5.63 -6.64
CA VAL A 50 -5.30 4.38 -7.41
C VAL A 50 -4.12 3.53 -6.93
N ALA A 51 -2.95 4.15 -6.78
CA ALA A 51 -1.77 3.44 -6.26
C ALA A 51 -2.01 2.94 -4.83
N ALA A 52 -2.65 3.73 -3.98
CA ALA A 52 -2.93 3.37 -2.60
C ALA A 52 -3.83 2.14 -2.49
N VAL A 53 -4.93 2.10 -3.24
CA VAL A 53 -5.86 0.97 -3.17
C VAL A 53 -5.27 -0.30 -3.77
N LEU A 54 -4.29 -0.17 -4.69
CA LEU A 54 -3.63 -1.30 -5.35
C LEU A 54 -2.28 -1.69 -4.71
N HIS A 55 -1.81 -0.96 -3.70
CA HIS A 55 -0.41 -1.08 -3.25
C HIS A 55 0.01 -2.47 -2.77
N ASP A 56 -0.92 -3.27 -2.26
CA ASP A 56 -0.66 -4.63 -1.78
C ASP A 56 -1.11 -5.72 -2.77
N VAL A 57 -1.73 -5.35 -3.89
CA VAL A 57 -2.32 -6.33 -4.82
C VAL A 57 -1.25 -7.24 -5.43
N VAL A 58 -0.15 -6.66 -5.91
CA VAL A 58 0.93 -7.44 -6.56
C VAL A 58 1.64 -8.34 -5.55
N GLU A 59 1.85 -7.85 -4.33
CA GLU A 59 2.57 -8.59 -3.28
C GLU A 59 1.72 -9.72 -2.67
N ASP A 60 0.42 -9.49 -2.48
CA ASP A 60 -0.46 -10.35 -1.71
C ASP A 60 -1.45 -11.17 -2.55
N SER A 61 -1.34 -11.13 -3.88
CA SER A 61 -2.17 -11.92 -4.79
C SER A 61 -1.35 -12.38 -5.99
N GLU A 62 -1.99 -13.10 -6.91
CA GLU A 62 -1.35 -13.58 -8.13
C GLU A 62 -1.36 -12.53 -9.26
N ILE A 63 -1.95 -11.37 -9.02
CA ILE A 63 -2.04 -10.31 -10.03
C ILE A 63 -0.68 -9.65 -10.23
N THR A 64 -0.26 -9.55 -11.50
CA THR A 64 1.01 -8.95 -11.88
C THR A 64 0.84 -7.51 -12.37
N LEU A 65 1.94 -6.75 -12.43
CA LEU A 65 1.93 -5.41 -13.01
C LEU A 65 1.47 -5.42 -14.47
N GLU A 66 1.85 -6.45 -15.23
CA GLU A 66 1.44 -6.62 -16.64
C GLU A 66 -0.08 -6.81 -16.75
N GLN A 67 -0.68 -7.53 -15.83
CA GLN A 67 -2.13 -7.70 -15.78
C GLN A 67 -2.82 -6.38 -15.44
N LEU A 68 -2.27 -5.60 -14.51
CA LEU A 68 -2.79 -4.28 -14.17
C LEU A 68 -2.70 -3.32 -15.37
N GLU A 69 -1.60 -3.39 -16.14
CA GLU A 69 -1.47 -2.61 -17.37
C GLU A 69 -2.59 -2.95 -18.36
N ARG A 70 -2.88 -4.23 -18.54
CA ARG A 70 -3.99 -4.68 -19.42
C ARG A 70 -5.36 -4.22 -18.92
N GLU A 71 -5.52 -4.04 -17.63
CA GLU A 71 -6.73 -3.50 -17.03
C GLU A 71 -6.84 -1.97 -17.15
N GLY A 72 -5.85 -1.33 -17.75
CA GLY A 72 -5.85 0.10 -18.03
C GLY A 72 -5.22 0.96 -16.94
N ILE A 73 -4.45 0.38 -16.03
CA ILE A 73 -3.70 1.15 -15.04
C ILE A 73 -2.56 1.89 -15.75
N PRO A 74 -2.48 3.23 -15.60
CA PRO A 74 -1.49 4.04 -16.34
C PRO A 74 -0.04 3.77 -15.94
N PRO A 75 0.93 4.06 -16.85
CA PRO A 75 2.36 3.82 -16.61
C PRO A 75 2.92 4.49 -15.35
N ASP A 76 2.46 5.70 -15.02
CA ASP A 76 2.92 6.42 -13.82
C ASP A 76 2.48 5.70 -12.53
N VAL A 77 1.26 5.17 -12.51
CA VAL A 77 0.76 4.38 -11.37
C VAL A 77 1.49 3.03 -11.30
N LEU A 78 1.72 2.37 -12.43
CA LEU A 78 2.47 1.11 -12.46
C LEU A 78 3.89 1.28 -11.92
N ARG A 79 4.54 2.38 -12.25
CA ARG A 79 5.87 2.72 -11.73
C ARG A 79 5.85 2.92 -10.20
N THR A 80 4.85 3.62 -9.71
CA THR A 80 4.63 3.79 -8.27
C THR A 80 4.41 2.44 -7.57
N LEU A 81 3.58 1.58 -8.15
CA LEU A 81 3.30 0.24 -7.60
C LEU A 81 4.55 -0.64 -7.60
N ASP A 82 5.40 -0.54 -8.62
CA ASP A 82 6.66 -1.27 -8.64
C ASP A 82 7.56 -0.87 -7.47
N CYS A 83 7.65 0.42 -7.17
CA CYS A 83 8.37 0.92 -5.99
C CYS A 83 7.75 0.44 -4.67
N LEU A 84 6.43 0.27 -4.62
CA LEU A 84 5.71 -0.13 -3.42
C LEU A 84 5.68 -1.64 -3.18
N THR A 85 6.12 -2.43 -4.14
CA THR A 85 6.12 -3.89 -4.05
C THR A 85 7.51 -4.38 -3.62
N ARG A 86 7.59 -4.95 -2.41
CA ARG A 86 8.83 -5.50 -1.88
C ARG A 86 9.19 -6.78 -2.64
N LEU A 87 10.44 -6.88 -3.07
CA LEU A 87 10.96 -8.05 -3.77
C LEU A 87 11.30 -9.15 -2.77
N GLU A 88 11.20 -10.42 -3.20
CA GLU A 88 11.62 -11.53 -2.38
C GLU A 88 13.11 -11.41 -2.03
N GLY A 89 13.45 -11.56 -0.76
CA GLY A 89 14.81 -11.43 -0.28
C GLY A 89 15.35 -10.01 -0.17
N GLU A 90 14.57 -9.00 -0.54
CA GLU A 90 14.98 -7.60 -0.42
C GLU A 90 14.97 -7.16 1.04
N GLU A 91 16.07 -6.56 1.50
CA GLU A 91 16.12 -5.97 2.84
C GLU A 91 15.13 -4.80 2.92
N TYR A 92 14.50 -4.65 4.08
CA TYR A 92 13.48 -3.63 4.29
C TYR A 92 14.02 -2.22 4.04
N SER A 93 15.24 -1.92 4.50
CA SER A 93 15.85 -0.60 4.26
C SER A 93 16.10 -0.32 2.77
N ALA A 94 16.49 -1.33 2.00
CA ALA A 94 16.68 -1.22 0.55
C ALA A 94 15.35 -0.96 -0.15
N TYR A 95 14.30 -1.68 0.26
CA TYR A 95 12.95 -1.47 -0.23
C TYR A 95 12.48 -0.02 0.04
N ILE A 96 12.66 0.49 1.25
CA ILE A 96 12.26 1.87 1.60
C ILE A 96 13.04 2.90 0.78
N ARG A 97 14.32 2.65 0.47
CA ARG A 97 15.06 3.53 -0.45
C ARG A 97 14.49 3.53 -1.86
N ARG A 98 13.99 2.37 -2.35
CA ARG A 98 13.29 2.31 -3.64
C ARG A 98 11.98 3.11 -3.60
N VAL A 99 11.21 2.98 -2.54
CA VAL A 99 10.00 3.79 -2.33
C VAL A 99 10.33 5.28 -2.43
N ALA A 100 11.46 5.70 -1.87
CA ALA A 100 11.88 7.10 -1.85
C ALA A 100 12.23 7.67 -3.23
N THR A 101 12.31 6.86 -4.27
CA THR A 101 12.59 7.31 -5.65
C THR A 101 11.36 7.83 -6.39
N ASP A 102 10.15 7.64 -5.83
CA ASP A 102 8.89 8.04 -6.46
C ASP A 102 8.06 8.86 -5.47
N ALA A 103 7.76 10.11 -5.83
CA ALA A 103 7.06 11.04 -4.93
C ALA A 103 5.67 10.53 -4.51
N THR A 104 4.94 9.88 -5.41
CA THR A 104 3.64 9.31 -5.10
C THR A 104 3.80 8.09 -4.19
N ALA A 105 4.79 7.23 -4.44
CA ALA A 105 5.09 6.07 -3.58
C ALA A 105 5.42 6.51 -2.15
N ILE A 106 6.16 7.59 -1.96
CA ILE A 106 6.44 8.16 -0.63
C ILE A 106 5.13 8.46 0.10
N ARG A 107 4.22 9.19 -0.53
CA ARG A 107 2.94 9.58 0.10
C ARG A 107 2.08 8.37 0.44
N VAL A 108 1.99 7.43 -0.46
CA VAL A 108 1.22 6.19 -0.23
C VAL A 108 1.84 5.38 0.90
N LYS A 109 3.15 5.21 0.91
CA LYS A 109 3.84 4.44 1.96
C LYS A 109 3.73 5.09 3.34
N ILE A 110 3.78 6.41 3.41
CA ILE A 110 3.55 7.13 4.67
C ILE A 110 2.14 6.80 5.22
N ALA A 111 1.12 6.86 4.37
CA ALA A 111 -0.26 6.53 4.77
C ALA A 111 -0.38 5.06 5.18
N ASP A 112 0.26 4.15 4.43
CA ASP A 112 0.31 2.72 4.74
C ASP A 112 0.94 2.47 6.12
N LEU A 113 2.09 3.09 6.39
CA LEU A 113 2.79 2.96 7.66
C LEU A 113 1.96 3.50 8.83
N HIS A 114 1.29 4.63 8.64
CA HIS A 114 0.39 5.18 9.67
C HIS A 114 -0.75 4.21 10.00
N ASP A 115 -1.37 3.61 9.00
CA ASP A 115 -2.45 2.66 9.23
C ASP A 115 -1.94 1.40 9.95
N ASN A 116 -0.81 0.86 9.49
CA ASN A 116 -0.20 -0.31 10.12
C ASN A 116 0.23 -0.05 11.57
N LEU A 117 0.83 1.10 11.85
CA LEU A 117 1.25 1.47 13.20
C LEU A 117 0.06 1.64 14.14
N ARG A 118 -1.02 2.25 13.66
CA ARG A 118 -2.25 2.44 14.43
C ARG A 118 -2.85 1.10 14.83
N ASN A 119 -2.91 0.16 13.92
CA ASN A 119 -3.53 -1.14 14.16
C ASN A 119 -2.63 -2.11 14.92
N ASN A 120 -1.30 -1.99 14.80
CA ASN A 120 -0.35 -2.84 15.53
C ASN A 120 -0.09 -2.37 16.97
N LYS A 121 -0.55 -1.19 17.35
CA LYS A 121 -0.40 -0.68 18.74
C LYS A 121 -1.45 -1.24 19.71
N ALA A 122 -2.50 -1.86 19.20
CA ALA A 122 -3.56 -2.41 20.04
C ALA A 122 -3.30 -3.90 20.31
N GLY A 123 -3.19 -4.29 21.58
CA GLY A 123 -3.07 -5.68 22.01
C GLY A 123 -1.72 -6.05 22.62
N GLU A 124 -1.57 -7.33 22.99
CA GLU A 124 -0.33 -7.87 23.55
C GLU A 124 0.76 -7.91 22.47
N ARG A 125 1.98 -7.53 22.86
CA ARG A 125 3.11 -7.42 21.93
C ARG A 125 4.10 -8.54 22.14
N ALA A 126 4.31 -9.33 21.07
CA ALA A 126 5.47 -10.21 20.96
C ALA A 126 6.70 -9.39 20.56
N PRO A 127 7.93 -9.86 20.87
CA PRO A 127 9.16 -9.17 20.45
C PRO A 127 9.24 -8.90 18.94
N GLU A 128 8.74 -9.82 18.10
CA GLU A 128 8.72 -9.66 16.64
C GLU A 128 7.82 -8.50 16.21
N VAL A 129 6.71 -8.26 16.93
CA VAL A 129 5.82 -7.12 16.68
C VAL A 129 6.51 -5.81 17.02
N ASP A 130 7.24 -5.76 18.15
CA ASP A 130 7.99 -4.58 18.57
C ASP A 130 9.11 -4.25 17.56
N ASP A 131 9.81 -5.23 17.03
CA ASP A 131 10.83 -5.04 15.99
C ASP A 131 10.21 -4.49 14.70
N ARG A 132 9.06 -5.01 14.32
CA ARG A 132 8.32 -4.51 13.15
C ARG A 132 7.88 -3.07 13.35
N ILE A 133 7.36 -2.71 14.52
CA ILE A 133 6.97 -1.34 14.85
C ILE A 133 8.18 -0.40 14.74
N ARG A 134 9.33 -0.79 15.27
CA ARG A 134 10.56 0.02 15.18
C ARG A 134 10.98 0.24 13.73
N ARG A 135 10.92 -0.79 12.89
CA ARG A 135 11.23 -0.67 11.44
C ARG A 135 10.26 0.29 10.76
N TYR A 136 8.97 0.19 11.06
CA TYR A 136 7.96 1.08 10.50
C TYR A 136 8.16 2.53 10.93
N GLN A 137 8.48 2.76 12.22
CA GLN A 137 8.75 4.10 12.74
C GLN A 137 10.00 4.71 12.08
N ALA A 138 11.06 3.95 11.91
CA ALA A 138 12.28 4.40 11.22
C ALA A 138 12.00 4.73 9.75
N ALA A 139 11.24 3.89 9.06
CA ALA A 139 10.85 4.11 7.67
C ALA A 139 9.99 5.36 7.54
N LEU A 140 9.03 5.54 8.46
CA LEU A 140 8.14 6.70 8.47
C LEU A 140 8.93 7.99 8.63
N LEU A 141 9.88 8.04 9.56
CA LEU A 141 10.74 9.21 9.75
C LEU A 141 11.54 9.52 8.48
N PHE A 142 12.20 8.51 7.91
CA PHE A 142 12.98 8.63 6.69
C PHE A 142 12.16 9.20 5.52
N LEU A 143 10.97 8.64 5.29
CA LEU A 143 10.09 9.07 4.18
C LEU A 143 9.48 10.44 4.42
N THR A 144 9.11 10.76 5.67
CA THR A 144 8.53 12.06 6.02
C THR A 144 9.53 13.19 5.76
N GLU A 145 10.80 13.00 6.09
CA GLU A 145 11.85 13.97 5.79
C GLU A 145 11.98 14.24 4.29
N ARG A 146 11.82 13.22 3.47
CA ARG A 146 11.91 13.33 2.01
C ARG A 146 10.65 13.95 1.39
N ALA A 147 9.49 13.73 1.96
CA ALA A 147 8.24 14.31 1.50
C ALA A 147 8.20 15.84 1.69
N THR A 148 8.91 16.37 2.71
CA THR A 148 8.95 17.79 3.04
C THR A 148 10.17 18.53 2.45
N GLY A 149 11.09 17.77 1.86
CA GLY A 149 12.35 18.29 1.30
C GLY A 149 12.27 18.83 -0.13
#